data_12f45a5593f23d80ba20780971038373
#
_entry.id   12f45a5593f23d80ba20780971038373
#
_cell.length_a   1.000
_cell.length_b   1.000
_cell.length_c   1.000
_cell.angle_alpha   90.00
_cell.angle_beta   90.00
_cell.angle_gamma   90.00
#
_symmetry.space_group_name_H-M   'P 1'
#
loop_
_entity.id
_entity.type
_entity.pdbx_description
1 polymer ?
#
loop_
_entity_poly.entity_id
_entity_poly.type
_entity_poly.pdbx_seq_one_letter_code
_entity_poly.pdbx_strand_id
1 'polypeptide(L)'
;MNRIKIDFSENRSLIAHEVESCSALDWLKIWNADNIYFDDERKFGYGGYYYDGRWQSIVSTLLQEFKLSEDSSLLDLGCAKGFLVNDFNNDGRVGLAEGVDISIYALIEGIKAQMKGRL
;
A
#
# COMPACT_ATOMS: atom_id res chain seq x y z
N MET A 1 9.20 -20.20 -15.39
CA MET A 1 8.74 -19.25 -14.36
C MET A 1 8.23 -18.00 -15.09
N ASN A 2 6.92 -17.87 -15.21
CA ASN A 2 6.32 -16.73 -15.92
C ASN A 2 6.47 -15.48 -15.03
N ARG A 3 7.15 -14.46 -15.55
CA ARG A 3 7.22 -13.14 -14.87
C ARG A 3 5.95 -12.39 -15.20
N ILE A 4 5.14 -12.12 -14.21
CA ILE A 4 4.01 -11.21 -14.32
C ILE A 4 4.58 -9.78 -14.32
N LYS A 5 4.34 -9.06 -15.41
CA LYS A 5 4.60 -7.61 -15.46
C LYS A 5 3.30 -6.90 -15.10
N ILE A 6 3.22 -6.38 -13.90
CA ILE A 6 2.19 -5.40 -13.56
C ILE A 6 2.67 -4.07 -14.14
N ASP A 7 1.91 -3.52 -15.07
CA ASP A 7 2.23 -2.21 -15.65
C ASP A 7 1.66 -1.09 -14.76
N PHE A 8 2.55 -0.41 -14.08
CA PHE A 8 2.23 0.77 -13.28
C PHE A 8 2.37 2.08 -14.09
N SER A 9 2.47 2.01 -15.42
CA SER A 9 2.79 3.17 -16.26
C SER A 9 1.71 4.26 -16.26
N GLU A 10 0.45 3.90 -16.08
CA GLU A 10 -0.65 4.87 -16.03
C GLU A 10 -0.61 5.78 -14.79
N ASN A 11 0.15 5.41 -13.75
CA ASN A 11 0.32 6.18 -12.52
C ASN A 11 1.75 6.71 -12.32
N ARG A 12 2.57 6.73 -13.37
CA ARG A 12 3.96 7.22 -13.30
C ARG A 12 4.12 8.75 -13.35
N SER A 13 3.15 9.54 -12.97
CA SER A 13 3.43 10.87 -12.44
C SER A 13 4.14 10.78 -11.07
N LEU A 14 4.31 9.57 -10.59
CA LEU A 14 5.04 9.23 -9.41
C LEU A 14 6.52 9.09 -9.76
N ILE A 15 7.29 10.22 -9.58
CA ILE A 15 8.50 10.18 -8.82
C ILE A 15 9.76 9.79 -9.60
N ALA A 16 10.30 10.73 -10.35
CA ALA A 16 11.72 10.94 -10.18
C ALA A 16 11.88 11.52 -8.76
N HIS A 17 12.26 10.70 -7.77
CA HIS A 17 12.81 11.21 -6.55
C HIS A 17 14.10 11.94 -6.92
N GLU A 18 14.09 13.25 -6.92
CA GLU A 18 15.29 13.94 -6.51
C GLU A 18 15.51 13.50 -5.08
N VAL A 19 16.46 12.58 -4.90
CA VAL A 19 16.99 12.24 -3.59
C VAL A 19 17.76 13.48 -3.16
N GLU A 20 17.06 14.49 -2.67
CA GLU A 20 17.69 15.52 -1.87
C GLU A 20 18.47 14.79 -0.78
N SER A 21 19.71 15.15 -0.59
CA SER A 21 20.62 14.52 0.36
C SER A 21 20.02 14.57 1.75
N CYS A 22 19.41 13.47 2.19
CA CYS A 22 18.91 13.31 3.53
C CYS A 22 20.10 13.32 4.50
N SER A 23 20.00 14.10 5.57
CA SER A 23 20.97 14.07 6.67
C SER A 23 20.87 12.74 7.44
N ALA A 24 21.88 12.40 8.22
CA ALA A 24 21.83 11.23 9.10
C ALA A 24 20.64 11.27 10.08
N LEU A 25 20.22 12.46 10.53
CA LEU A 25 19.07 12.65 11.40
C LEU A 25 17.74 12.38 10.66
N ASP A 26 17.67 12.70 9.36
CA ASP A 26 16.49 12.40 8.55
C ASP A 26 16.34 10.90 8.36
N TRP A 27 17.44 10.17 8.15
CA TRP A 27 17.42 8.70 8.08
C TRP A 27 16.94 8.06 9.39
N LEU A 28 17.32 8.59 10.55
CA LEU A 28 16.83 8.09 11.83
C LEU A 28 15.32 8.30 11.99
N LYS A 29 14.77 9.41 11.49
CA LYS A 29 13.32 9.65 11.48
C LYS A 29 12.57 8.69 10.57
N ILE A 30 13.12 8.43 9.36
CA ILE A 30 12.54 7.52 8.38
C ILE A 30 12.54 6.08 8.89
N TRP A 31 13.57 5.69 9.65
CA TRP A 31 13.76 4.31 10.13
C TRP A 31 12.60 3.76 10.95
N ASN A 32 11.88 4.61 11.65
CA ASN A 32 10.77 4.16 12.49
C ASN A 32 9.49 3.83 11.70
N ALA A 33 9.45 4.16 10.41
CA ALA A 33 8.27 3.96 9.55
C ALA A 33 6.97 4.43 10.24
N ASP A 34 7.01 5.62 10.82
CA ASP A 34 5.92 6.28 11.53
C ASP A 34 5.24 7.36 10.67
N ASN A 35 4.55 8.31 11.32
CA ASN A 35 3.86 9.40 10.63
C ASN A 35 4.79 10.23 9.72
N ILE A 36 6.05 10.37 10.07
CA ILE A 36 7.04 11.12 9.27
C ILE A 36 7.24 10.43 7.92
N TYR A 37 7.37 9.09 7.93
CA TYR A 37 7.54 8.33 6.71
C TYR A 37 6.27 8.31 5.82
N PHE A 38 5.09 8.16 6.42
CA PHE A 38 3.85 8.01 5.64
C PHE A 38 3.20 9.35 5.28
N ASP A 39 3.14 10.31 6.18
CA ASP A 39 2.23 11.44 6.09
C ASP A 39 2.90 12.82 6.16
N ASP A 40 4.21 12.91 6.36
CA ASP A 40 4.98 14.14 6.36
C ASP A 40 5.51 14.49 4.96
N GLU A 41 6.53 15.33 4.87
CA GLU A 41 7.11 15.79 3.61
C GLU A 41 7.62 14.63 2.74
N ARG A 42 7.47 14.76 1.43
CA ARG A 42 7.87 13.76 0.44
C ARG A 42 9.33 13.30 0.55
N LYS A 43 10.23 14.15 1.01
CA LYS A 43 11.64 13.81 1.23
C LYS A 43 11.86 12.71 2.26
N PHE A 44 10.89 12.48 3.17
CA PHE A 44 10.97 11.46 4.20
C PHE A 44 10.31 10.12 3.81
N GLY A 45 9.52 10.09 2.74
CA GLY A 45 8.83 8.87 2.35
C GLY A 45 7.67 9.11 1.37
N TYR A 46 6.46 8.70 1.76
CA TYR A 46 5.30 8.77 0.88
C TYR A 46 4.78 10.20 0.63
N GLY A 47 4.97 11.13 1.55
CA GLY A 47 4.49 12.51 1.39
C GLY A 47 2.96 12.62 1.46
N GLY A 48 2.34 11.88 2.36
CA GLY A 48 0.90 11.72 2.48
C GLY A 48 0.39 10.46 1.81
N TYR A 49 0.26 9.38 2.58
CA TYR A 49 -0.25 8.10 2.09
C TYR A 49 -1.73 7.95 2.45
N TYR A 50 -2.58 8.34 1.53
CA TYR A 50 -4.04 8.29 1.66
C TYR A 50 -4.67 7.42 0.58
N TYR A 51 -5.87 6.93 0.84
CA TYR A 51 -6.63 6.11 -0.09
C TYR A 51 -7.19 6.97 -1.24
N ASP A 52 -6.98 6.54 -2.46
CA ASP A 52 -7.46 7.19 -3.68
C ASP A 52 -8.07 6.22 -4.71
N GLY A 53 -8.25 4.95 -4.31
CA GLY A 53 -8.86 3.93 -5.16
C GLY A 53 -7.90 3.33 -6.21
N ARG A 54 -6.63 3.72 -6.23
CA ARG A 54 -5.65 3.26 -7.25
C ARG A 54 -5.46 1.74 -7.28
N TRP A 55 -5.71 1.07 -6.16
CA TRP A 55 -5.51 -0.37 -6.04
C TRP A 55 -6.62 -1.21 -6.67
N GLN A 56 -7.81 -0.65 -6.93
CA GLN A 56 -8.94 -1.39 -7.50
C GLN A 56 -8.63 -2.02 -8.86
N SER A 57 -7.92 -1.30 -9.73
CA SER A 57 -7.49 -1.83 -11.02
C SER A 57 -6.46 -2.95 -10.86
N ILE A 58 -5.58 -2.83 -9.88
CA ILE A 58 -4.56 -3.83 -9.55
C ILE A 58 -5.22 -5.10 -9.01
N VAL A 59 -6.21 -4.98 -8.12
CA VAL A 59 -7.00 -6.11 -7.61
C VAL A 59 -7.59 -6.89 -8.78
N SER A 60 -8.26 -6.23 -9.71
CA SER A 60 -8.85 -6.89 -10.89
C SER A 60 -7.82 -7.63 -11.73
N THR A 61 -6.64 -7.05 -11.93
CA THR A 61 -5.53 -7.69 -12.65
C THR A 61 -5.02 -8.92 -11.92
N LEU A 62 -4.78 -8.83 -10.61
CA LEU A 62 -4.27 -9.94 -9.79
C LEU A 62 -5.26 -11.11 -9.74
N LEU A 63 -6.56 -10.81 -9.61
CA LEU A 63 -7.62 -11.83 -9.64
C LEU A 63 -7.60 -12.63 -10.94
N GLN A 64 -7.43 -11.98 -12.08
CA GLN A 64 -7.38 -12.64 -13.39
C GLN A 64 -6.10 -13.43 -13.60
N GLU A 65 -4.95 -12.82 -13.34
CA GLU A 65 -3.63 -13.41 -13.59
C GLU A 65 -3.38 -14.64 -12.71
N PHE A 66 -3.76 -14.58 -11.45
CA PHE A 66 -3.58 -15.68 -10.51
C PHE A 66 -4.80 -16.60 -10.40
N LYS A 67 -5.88 -16.30 -11.13
CA LYS A 67 -7.14 -17.07 -11.07
C LYS A 67 -7.66 -17.22 -9.63
N LEU A 68 -7.58 -16.12 -8.86
CA LEU A 68 -8.02 -16.11 -7.48
C LEU A 68 -9.55 -16.24 -7.42
N SER A 69 -10.03 -16.94 -6.39
CA SER A 69 -11.45 -17.24 -6.16
C SER A 69 -11.78 -17.14 -4.67
N GLU A 70 -13.02 -17.43 -4.32
CA GLU A 70 -13.48 -17.50 -2.92
C GLU A 70 -12.72 -18.52 -2.06
N ASP A 71 -12.10 -19.55 -2.69
CA ASP A 71 -11.26 -20.51 -1.99
C ASP A 71 -9.81 -20.03 -1.80
N SER A 72 -9.48 -18.89 -2.36
CA SER A 72 -8.12 -18.33 -2.28
C SER A 72 -7.95 -17.47 -1.05
N SER A 73 -6.74 -17.48 -0.49
CA SER A 73 -6.31 -16.53 0.51
C SER A 73 -5.08 -15.75 0.03
N LEU A 74 -5.00 -14.48 0.43
CA LEU A 74 -3.95 -13.55 0.07
C LEU A 74 -3.34 -12.95 1.33
N LEU A 75 -2.01 -12.86 1.37
CA LEU A 75 -1.27 -12.14 2.39
C LEU A 75 -0.40 -11.07 1.74
N ASP A 76 -0.63 -9.81 2.11
CA ASP A 76 0.18 -8.65 1.69
C ASP A 76 1.27 -8.38 2.74
N LEU A 77 2.52 -8.62 2.36
CA LEU A 77 3.68 -8.38 3.23
C LEU A 77 4.22 -6.96 3.03
N GLY A 78 4.11 -6.12 4.03
CA GLY A 78 4.41 -4.70 3.96
C GLY A 78 3.21 -3.90 3.47
N CYS A 79 2.04 -4.22 4.00
CA CYS A 79 0.76 -3.67 3.53
C CYS A 79 0.54 -2.18 3.84
N ALA A 80 1.43 -1.54 4.59
CA ALA A 80 1.31 -0.14 5.01
C ALA A 80 -0.04 0.13 5.70
N LYS A 81 -0.86 1.04 5.18
CA LYS A 81 -2.22 1.32 5.69
C LYS A 81 -3.28 0.32 5.20
N GLY A 82 -2.88 -0.76 4.53
CA GLY A 82 -3.76 -1.86 4.13
C GLY A 82 -4.74 -1.53 2.99
N PHE A 83 -4.45 -0.56 2.14
CA PHE A 83 -5.37 -0.13 1.08
C PHE A 83 -5.62 -1.22 0.04
N LEU A 84 -4.58 -1.95 -0.37
CA LEU A 84 -4.72 -3.09 -1.29
C LEU A 84 -5.55 -4.21 -0.67
N VAL A 85 -5.27 -4.55 0.59
CA VAL A 85 -6.01 -5.57 1.35
C VAL A 85 -7.48 -5.20 1.46
N ASN A 86 -7.77 -3.92 1.75
CA ASN A 86 -9.12 -3.41 1.82
C ASN A 86 -9.86 -3.54 0.49
N ASP A 87 -9.20 -3.20 -0.62
CA ASP A 87 -9.81 -3.30 -1.95
C ASP A 87 -10.08 -4.76 -2.34
N PHE A 88 -9.24 -5.73 -1.95
CA PHE A 88 -9.53 -7.16 -2.10
C PHE A 88 -10.74 -7.59 -1.29
N ASN A 89 -10.84 -7.18 -0.03
CA ASN A 89 -11.97 -7.52 0.82
C ASN A 89 -13.28 -6.87 0.34
N ASN A 90 -13.23 -5.65 -0.18
CA ASN A 90 -14.39 -4.96 -0.74
C ASN A 90 -14.82 -5.56 -2.09
N ASP A 91 -13.90 -6.07 -2.89
CA ASP A 91 -14.20 -6.75 -4.15
C ASP A 91 -14.94 -8.07 -3.89
N GLY A 92 -14.60 -8.80 -2.83
CA GLY A 92 -15.32 -9.98 -2.35
C GLY A 92 -15.10 -11.27 -3.15
N ARG A 93 -14.23 -11.27 -4.18
CA ARG A 93 -13.93 -12.46 -4.98
C ARG A 93 -12.82 -13.35 -4.39
N VAL A 94 -12.16 -12.92 -3.34
CA VAL A 94 -11.16 -13.69 -2.58
C VAL A 94 -11.76 -14.03 -1.22
N GLY A 95 -11.58 -15.27 -0.74
CA GLY A 95 -12.16 -15.69 0.53
C GLY A 95 -11.55 -14.99 1.73
N LEU A 96 -10.26 -14.68 1.69
CA LEU A 96 -9.56 -13.97 2.76
C LEU A 96 -8.43 -13.13 2.18
N ALA A 97 -8.39 -11.84 2.51
CA ALA A 97 -7.22 -11.01 2.30
C ALA A 97 -6.77 -10.39 3.63
N GLU A 98 -5.50 -10.58 3.96
CA GLU A 98 -4.87 -10.08 5.16
C GLU A 98 -3.59 -9.31 4.81
N GLY A 99 -3.18 -8.40 5.68
CA GLY A 99 -1.94 -7.65 5.53
C GLY A 99 -1.15 -7.57 6.81
N VAL A 100 0.18 -7.56 6.69
CA VAL A 100 1.08 -7.34 7.81
C VAL A 100 2.07 -6.24 7.46
N ASP A 101 2.41 -5.42 8.45
CA ASP A 101 3.40 -4.36 8.30
C ASP A 101 4.17 -4.19 9.62
N ILE A 102 5.42 -3.73 9.53
CA ILE A 102 6.23 -3.40 10.70
C ILE A 102 5.81 -2.07 11.34
N SER A 103 5.13 -1.22 10.57
CA SER A 103 4.65 0.08 11.02
C SER A 103 3.33 -0.04 11.76
N ILE A 104 3.39 -0.03 13.08
CA ILE A 104 2.19 0.05 13.93
C ILE A 104 1.38 1.31 13.61
N TYR A 105 2.06 2.43 13.31
CA TYR A 105 1.41 3.67 12.90
C TYR A 105 0.53 3.46 11.66
N ALA A 106 1.10 2.87 10.59
CA ALA A 106 0.38 2.65 9.34
C ALA A 106 -0.84 1.74 9.55
N LEU A 107 -0.70 0.65 10.29
CA LEU A 107 -1.80 -0.28 10.58
C LEU A 107 -2.93 0.43 11.36
N ILE A 108 -2.61 1.22 12.38
CA ILE A 108 -3.62 1.97 13.14
C ILE A 108 -4.34 2.99 12.27
N GLU A 109 -3.61 3.74 11.44
CA GLU A 109 -4.23 4.74 10.55
C GLU A 109 -5.10 4.09 9.46
N GLY A 110 -4.71 2.93 8.95
CA GLY A 110 -5.54 2.13 8.05
C GLY A 110 -6.85 1.70 8.69
N ILE A 111 -6.81 1.13 9.89
CA ILE A 111 -8.02 0.74 10.65
C ILE A 111 -8.90 1.97 10.91
N LYS A 112 -8.35 3.09 11.32
CA LYS A 112 -9.10 4.33 11.53
C LYS A 112 -9.77 4.84 10.26
N ALA A 113 -9.11 4.68 9.10
CA ALA A 113 -9.67 5.07 7.82
C ALA A 113 -10.88 4.19 7.45
N GLN A 114 -10.78 2.87 7.65
CA GLN A 114 -11.90 1.94 7.45
C GLN A 114 -13.10 2.28 8.35
N MET A 115 -12.86 2.47 9.65
CA MET A 115 -13.93 2.82 10.60
C MET A 115 -14.65 4.12 10.27
N LYS A 116 -14.00 5.04 9.58
CA LYS A 116 -14.59 6.31 9.12
C LYS A 116 -15.24 6.23 7.75
N GLY A 117 -15.31 5.05 7.14
CA GLY A 117 -15.85 4.85 5.79
C GLY A 117 -15.07 5.61 4.71
N ARG A 118 -13.75 5.74 4.87
CA ARG A 118 -12.85 6.41 3.91
C ARG A 118 -12.09 5.41 3.02
N LEU A 119 -12.34 4.14 3.21
CA LEU A 119 -11.85 3.04 2.39
C LEU A 119 -13.02 2.27 1.81
#